data_e21ffeb779bae0a1875d20a58afd107d
#
_entry.id   e21ffeb779bae0a1875d20a58afd107d
#
_cell.length_a   1.000
_cell.length_b   1.000
_cell.length_c   1.000
_cell.angle_alpha   90.00
_cell.angle_beta   90.00
_cell.angle_gamma   90.00
#
_symmetry.space_group_name_H-M   'P 1'
#
loop_
_entity.id
_entity.type
_entity.pdbx_description
1 polymer ?
#
loop_
_entity_poly.entity_id
_entity_poly.type
_entity_poly.pdbx_seq_one_letter_code
_entity_poly.pdbx_strand_id
1 'polypeptide(L)'
;MLKVKNVLMASCIGACAAAGVSAGTVADNINVQGSSPVSFLSAGNKIAGNLYLPPSYKEGSKYPAVVVSHPWGGVKEQTAGLYAQQLAKKGFITLAYDASHYGKSEGTPRDFENPAERVNDIRSAVSYLTGRKDVSAVGTLGICAGGGYTLHEAQDDPRVKAVATVVAYDIGGAARNGIAGAEVTPEMRQATMNAIAKEWTEEEGGKKPVVLPLLPDKKDWTDKADAFTKEAYSYYREARGSHPNATNKFHLSSIGLHMAYYPLDHMEKISPRPVLLIAGEKAQTLKFSQEAYERAQEPKELVVVPGATHFAMYDKPEFVSPNIEKLSIFFGKYLSK
;
A
#
# COMPACT_ATOMS: atom_id res chain seq x y z
N MET A 1 -6.56 -28.38 -10.79
CA MET A 1 -6.28 -27.05 -11.40
C MET A 1 -7.46 -26.08 -11.28
N LEU A 2 -8.70 -26.46 -11.63
CA LEU A 2 -9.86 -25.53 -11.55
C LEU A 2 -10.16 -25.02 -10.12
N LYS A 3 -10.01 -25.87 -9.09
CA LYS A 3 -10.26 -25.51 -7.68
C LYS A 3 -9.23 -24.54 -7.10
N VAL A 4 -7.98 -24.61 -7.56
CA VAL A 4 -6.91 -23.67 -7.13
C VAL A 4 -7.14 -22.27 -7.69
N LYS A 5 -7.66 -22.16 -8.92
CA LYS A 5 -8.03 -20.86 -9.52
C LYS A 5 -9.11 -20.13 -8.71
N ASN A 6 -10.09 -20.87 -8.19
CA ASN A 6 -11.16 -20.27 -7.38
C ASN A 6 -10.70 -19.84 -5.97
N VAL A 7 -9.66 -20.48 -5.42
CA VAL A 7 -9.07 -20.12 -4.13
C VAL A 7 -8.26 -18.84 -4.23
N LEU A 8 -7.49 -18.70 -5.31
CA LEU A 8 -6.76 -17.46 -5.60
C LEU A 8 -7.72 -16.28 -5.90
N MET A 9 -8.96 -16.56 -6.35
CA MET A 9 -9.99 -15.54 -6.56
C MET A 9 -10.55 -14.93 -5.27
N ALA A 10 -10.51 -15.63 -4.16
CA ALA A 10 -10.95 -15.06 -2.88
C ALA A 10 -9.88 -14.20 -2.20
N SER A 11 -8.59 -14.45 -2.47
CA SER A 11 -7.49 -13.63 -1.95
C SER A 11 -6.75 -12.82 -3.01
N CYS A 12 -6.74 -13.24 -4.26
CA CYS A 12 -6.14 -12.58 -5.43
C CYS A 12 -6.65 -13.29 -6.69
N ILE A 13 -7.59 -12.79 -7.28
CA ILE A 13 -8.23 -12.87 -8.59
C ILE A 13 -7.56 -13.73 -9.67
N GLY A 14 -8.33 -14.59 -10.25
CA GLY A 14 -8.01 -15.68 -11.14
C GLY A 14 -7.29 -15.39 -12.46
N ALA A 15 -6.61 -16.42 -12.93
CA ALA A 15 -5.80 -16.47 -14.15
C ALA A 15 -6.63 -16.55 -15.42
N CYS A 16 -6.20 -15.87 -16.49
CA CYS A 16 -6.38 -16.29 -17.87
C CYS A 16 -5.31 -15.77 -18.83
N ALA A 17 -5.19 -16.48 -19.95
CA ALA A 17 -4.12 -16.50 -20.93
C ALA A 17 -3.79 -15.15 -21.59
N ALA A 18 -2.53 -15.00 -21.99
CA ALA A 18 -1.98 -13.86 -22.70
C ALA A 18 -2.63 -13.65 -24.09
N ALA A 19 -3.14 -12.44 -24.31
CA ALA A 19 -3.29 -11.87 -25.63
C ALA A 19 -2.83 -10.43 -25.59
N GLY A 20 -1.92 -10.04 -26.46
CA GLY A 20 -1.33 -8.73 -26.52
C GLY A 20 -2.38 -7.65 -26.76
N VAL A 21 -2.32 -6.57 -25.97
CA VAL A 21 -3.13 -5.37 -26.18
C VAL A 21 -2.21 -4.20 -26.42
N SER A 22 -2.47 -3.50 -27.50
CA SER A 22 -1.84 -2.27 -27.94
C SER A 22 -1.97 -1.19 -26.88
N ALA A 23 -0.86 -0.49 -26.60
CA ALA A 23 -0.80 0.65 -25.70
C ALA A 23 -1.62 1.82 -26.29
N GLY A 24 -2.81 2.01 -25.77
CA GLY A 24 -3.53 3.27 -25.92
C GLY A 24 -2.91 4.31 -24.96
N THR A 25 -2.57 5.47 -25.49
CA THR A 25 -2.11 6.62 -24.72
C THR A 25 -3.19 7.04 -23.73
N VAL A 26 -2.94 6.74 -22.45
CA VAL A 26 -3.75 7.23 -21.33
C VAL A 26 -3.17 8.57 -20.89
N ALA A 27 -4.00 9.58 -20.87
CA ALA A 27 -3.66 10.95 -20.52
C ALA A 27 -3.00 11.05 -19.13
N ASP A 28 -1.96 11.90 -19.06
CA ASP A 28 -1.28 12.33 -17.83
C ASP A 28 -2.20 13.17 -16.91
N ASN A 29 -3.27 12.58 -16.37
CA ASN A 29 -4.27 13.30 -15.60
C ASN A 29 -4.02 13.35 -14.08
N ILE A 30 -2.97 12.66 -13.59
CA ILE A 30 -2.46 12.91 -12.24
C ILE A 30 -1.12 13.60 -12.39
N ASN A 31 -1.18 14.88 -12.80
CA ASN A 31 0.00 15.72 -12.86
C ASN A 31 0.44 16.05 -11.44
N VAL A 32 1.44 15.35 -10.98
CA VAL A 32 2.09 15.52 -9.67
C VAL A 32 2.95 16.78 -9.73
N GLN A 33 2.31 17.95 -9.97
CA GLN A 33 2.98 19.22 -10.02
C GLN A 33 3.59 19.56 -8.66
N GLY A 34 4.87 19.89 -8.66
CA GLY A 34 5.62 20.36 -7.50
C GLY A 34 6.41 19.28 -6.76
N SER A 35 6.60 18.09 -7.32
CA SER A 35 7.51 17.10 -6.77
C SER A 35 8.91 17.17 -7.40
N SER A 36 9.93 16.90 -6.58
CA SER A 36 11.30 16.65 -7.05
C SER A 36 11.58 15.16 -7.03
N PRO A 37 12.06 14.55 -8.14
CA PRO A 37 12.48 13.17 -8.13
C PRO A 37 13.70 12.99 -7.23
N VAL A 38 13.65 11.99 -6.38
CA VAL A 38 14.74 11.63 -5.47
C VAL A 38 14.98 10.12 -5.51
N SER A 39 16.12 9.69 -4.97
CA SER A 39 16.38 8.27 -4.78
C SER A 39 17.16 8.01 -3.49
N PHE A 40 16.96 6.84 -2.91
CA PHE A 40 17.69 6.34 -1.75
C PHE A 40 17.91 4.83 -1.90
N LEU A 41 18.75 4.24 -1.07
CA LEU A 41 19.01 2.80 -1.08
C LEU A 41 18.15 2.09 -0.03
N SER A 42 17.62 0.92 -0.38
CA SER A 42 16.95 -0.01 0.51
C SER A 42 17.43 -1.43 0.20
N ALA A 43 18.08 -2.09 1.14
CA ALA A 43 18.60 -3.46 1.00
C ALA A 43 19.37 -3.69 -0.31
N GLY A 44 20.11 -2.68 -0.79
CA GLY A 44 20.87 -2.73 -2.05
C GLY A 44 20.11 -2.28 -3.29
N ASN A 45 18.79 -2.18 -3.27
CA ASN A 45 17.99 -1.64 -4.36
C ASN A 45 17.94 -0.12 -4.32
N LYS A 46 18.05 0.54 -5.47
CA LYS A 46 17.80 1.97 -5.63
C LYS A 46 16.29 2.20 -5.70
N ILE A 47 15.77 2.93 -4.72
CA ILE A 47 14.37 3.28 -4.58
C ILE A 47 14.11 4.64 -5.20
N ALA A 48 13.12 4.72 -6.08
CA ALA A 48 12.70 5.96 -6.73
C ALA A 48 11.57 6.62 -5.94
N GLY A 49 11.75 7.89 -5.58
CA GLY A 49 10.76 8.67 -4.82
C GLY A 49 10.43 10.01 -5.48
N ASN A 50 9.30 10.56 -5.07
CA ASN A 50 8.86 11.92 -5.32
C ASN A 50 8.83 12.67 -3.98
N LEU A 51 9.70 13.65 -3.83
CA LEU A 51 9.73 14.53 -2.65
C LEU A 51 8.91 15.78 -2.93
N TYR A 52 8.02 16.14 -2.02
CA TYR A 52 7.20 17.33 -2.08
C TYR A 52 7.58 18.26 -0.94
N LEU A 53 7.82 19.52 -1.27
CA LEU A 53 8.07 20.58 -0.29
C LEU A 53 6.79 21.41 -0.09
N PRO A 54 6.54 21.93 1.13
CA PRO A 54 5.40 22.79 1.34
C PRO A 54 5.53 24.11 0.55
N PRO A 55 4.41 24.75 0.12
CA PRO A 55 4.45 26.01 -0.60
C PRO A 55 5.17 27.14 0.16
N SER A 56 5.17 27.06 1.49
CA SER A 56 5.84 27.99 2.40
C SER A 56 7.30 27.62 2.70
N TYR A 57 7.89 26.67 1.95
CA TYR A 57 9.26 26.20 2.20
C TYR A 57 10.27 27.35 2.14
N LYS A 58 11.11 27.41 3.15
CA LYS A 58 12.25 28.35 3.23
C LYS A 58 13.50 27.55 3.57
N GLU A 59 14.55 27.74 2.81
CA GLU A 59 15.85 27.14 3.08
C GLU A 59 16.34 27.53 4.49
N GLY A 60 16.95 26.60 5.20
CA GLY A 60 17.39 26.79 6.58
C GLY A 60 16.32 26.58 7.66
N SER A 61 15.05 26.51 7.29
CA SER A 61 13.97 26.15 8.23
C SER A 61 13.81 24.64 8.32
N LYS A 62 13.19 24.17 9.43
CA LYS A 62 12.86 22.76 9.63
C LYS A 62 11.37 22.53 9.56
N TYR A 63 10.99 21.41 8.98
CA TYR A 63 9.61 21.02 8.74
C TYR A 63 9.35 19.60 9.25
N PRO A 64 8.14 19.33 9.77
CA PRO A 64 7.72 17.93 9.99
C PRO A 64 7.61 17.21 8.64
N ALA A 65 7.95 15.92 8.64
CA ALA A 65 7.95 15.16 7.40
C ALA A 65 7.12 13.87 7.50
N VAL A 66 6.55 13.42 6.36
CA VAL A 66 5.73 12.21 6.29
C VAL A 66 6.16 11.34 5.11
N VAL A 67 6.51 10.09 5.40
CA VAL A 67 6.66 9.03 4.39
C VAL A 67 5.28 8.50 4.02
N VAL A 68 4.97 8.38 2.73
CA VAL A 68 3.70 7.84 2.24
C VAL A 68 3.91 6.55 1.45
N SER A 69 3.44 5.43 2.01
CA SER A 69 3.58 4.09 1.43
C SER A 69 2.35 3.70 0.63
N HIS A 70 2.56 3.24 -0.62
CA HIS A 70 1.51 2.93 -1.59
C HIS A 70 0.88 1.54 -1.37
N PRO A 71 -0.34 1.30 -1.94
CA PRO A 71 -1.00 0.00 -1.97
C PRO A 71 -0.19 -1.09 -2.68
N TRP A 72 -0.56 -2.36 -2.47
CA TRP A 72 -0.05 -3.47 -3.26
C TRP A 72 -0.31 -3.25 -4.75
N GLY A 73 0.73 -3.45 -5.58
CA GLY A 73 0.67 -3.23 -7.03
C GLY A 73 0.50 -1.76 -7.46
N GLY A 74 0.47 -0.82 -6.49
CA GLY A 74 0.45 0.61 -6.77
C GLY A 74 1.84 1.20 -7.03
N VAL A 75 1.88 2.48 -7.39
CA VAL A 75 3.10 3.25 -7.59
C VAL A 75 2.97 4.65 -6.97
N LYS A 76 4.11 5.31 -6.77
CA LYS A 76 4.19 6.64 -6.11
C LYS A 76 3.39 7.75 -6.79
N GLU A 77 3.06 7.60 -8.07
CA GLU A 77 2.28 8.57 -8.83
C GLU A 77 0.78 8.49 -8.57
N GLN A 78 0.30 7.37 -8.01
CA GLN A 78 -1.12 7.12 -7.74
C GLN A 78 -1.56 7.71 -6.39
N THR A 79 -2.44 7.04 -5.64
CA THR A 79 -2.99 7.55 -4.38
C THR A 79 -1.93 8.03 -3.39
N ALA A 80 -0.77 7.35 -3.31
CA ALA A 80 0.31 7.77 -2.42
C ALA A 80 0.84 9.17 -2.79
N GLY A 81 1.02 9.45 -4.07
CA GLY A 81 1.42 10.78 -4.57
C GLY A 81 0.36 11.84 -4.30
N LEU A 82 -0.92 11.50 -4.47
CA LEU A 82 -2.03 12.40 -4.15
C LEU A 82 -2.00 12.81 -2.69
N TYR A 83 -1.96 11.85 -1.76
CA TYR A 83 -1.90 12.13 -0.33
C TYR A 83 -0.63 12.90 0.06
N ALA A 84 0.53 12.52 -0.49
CA ALA A 84 1.78 13.22 -0.27
C ALA A 84 1.71 14.69 -0.71
N GLN A 85 1.22 14.96 -1.91
CA GLN A 85 1.05 16.31 -2.42
C GLN A 85 0.09 17.14 -1.56
N GLN A 86 -1.05 16.57 -1.16
CA GLN A 86 -2.03 17.29 -0.36
C GLN A 86 -1.50 17.59 1.06
N LEU A 87 -0.77 16.67 1.69
CA LEU A 87 -0.11 16.92 2.97
C LEU A 87 1.02 17.95 2.84
N ALA A 88 1.75 17.97 1.73
CA ALA A 88 2.74 19.01 1.50
C ALA A 88 2.11 20.40 1.47
N LYS A 89 0.93 20.57 0.85
CA LYS A 89 0.17 21.84 0.89
C LYS A 89 -0.25 22.25 2.32
N LYS A 90 -0.27 21.32 3.26
CA LYS A 90 -0.56 21.56 4.70
C LYS A 90 0.69 21.85 5.53
N GLY A 91 1.87 21.99 4.92
CA GLY A 91 3.09 22.41 5.61
C GLY A 91 4.08 21.31 5.92
N PHE A 92 3.88 20.11 5.41
CA PHE A 92 4.78 18.97 5.61
C PHE A 92 5.77 18.82 4.45
N ILE A 93 6.99 18.33 4.72
CA ILE A 93 7.80 17.68 3.70
C ILE A 93 7.26 16.26 3.54
N THR A 94 6.95 15.82 2.32
CA THR A 94 6.40 14.48 2.11
C THR A 94 7.18 13.71 1.05
N LEU A 95 7.25 12.39 1.23
CA LEU A 95 7.94 11.47 0.33
C LEU A 95 7.00 10.32 -0.04
N ALA A 96 6.57 10.27 -1.30
CA ALA A 96 5.99 9.07 -1.89
C ALA A 96 7.06 8.35 -2.71
N TYR A 97 7.13 7.04 -2.67
CA TYR A 97 8.16 6.24 -3.34
C TYR A 97 7.55 4.99 -3.97
N ASP A 98 8.21 4.45 -4.99
CA ASP A 98 7.92 3.10 -5.48
C ASP A 98 8.66 2.09 -4.58
N ALA A 99 7.97 1.08 -4.11
CA ALA A 99 8.62 0.00 -3.37
C ALA A 99 9.59 -0.79 -4.28
N SER A 100 10.52 -1.51 -3.68
CA SER A 100 11.35 -2.50 -4.38
C SER A 100 10.50 -3.37 -5.30
N HIS A 101 10.99 -3.69 -6.48
CA HIS A 101 10.33 -4.47 -7.55
C HIS A 101 9.21 -3.75 -8.32
N TYR A 102 8.79 -2.54 -7.92
CA TYR A 102 7.69 -1.79 -8.53
C TYR A 102 8.14 -0.47 -9.17
N GLY A 103 7.32 0.02 -10.08
CA GLY A 103 7.50 1.34 -10.68
C GLY A 103 8.89 1.57 -11.26
N LYS A 104 9.52 2.67 -10.86
CA LYS A 104 10.88 3.05 -11.25
C LYS A 104 11.97 2.61 -10.26
N SER A 105 11.58 1.96 -9.15
CA SER A 105 12.55 1.37 -8.22
C SER A 105 13.17 0.11 -8.78
N GLU A 106 14.38 -0.21 -8.31
CA GLU A 106 15.05 -1.46 -8.62
C GLU A 106 14.41 -2.64 -7.87
N GLY A 107 14.94 -3.81 -8.08
CA GLY A 107 14.49 -5.07 -7.52
C GLY A 107 14.15 -6.09 -8.62
N THR A 108 14.72 -7.28 -8.48
CA THR A 108 14.54 -8.40 -9.40
C THR A 108 14.13 -9.62 -8.59
N PRO A 109 13.10 -10.39 -9.03
CA PRO A 109 12.26 -10.17 -10.21
C PRO A 109 11.31 -8.96 -10.06
N ARG A 110 10.83 -8.40 -11.19
CA ARG A 110 9.83 -7.31 -11.17
C ARG A 110 8.48 -7.85 -10.70
N ASP A 111 7.66 -6.97 -10.09
CA ASP A 111 6.31 -7.30 -9.63
C ASP A 111 6.28 -8.37 -8.49
N PHE A 112 7.37 -8.48 -7.75
CA PHE A 112 7.49 -9.40 -6.61
C PHE A 112 7.10 -8.68 -5.31
N GLU A 113 6.03 -9.11 -4.67
CA GLU A 113 5.57 -8.52 -3.41
C GLU A 113 6.17 -9.30 -2.23
N ASN A 114 7.14 -8.70 -1.58
CA ASN A 114 7.80 -9.25 -0.39
C ASN A 114 7.55 -8.34 0.81
N PRO A 115 6.75 -8.76 1.81
CA PRO A 115 6.46 -7.95 2.99
C PRO A 115 7.69 -7.45 3.74
N ALA A 116 8.74 -8.25 3.85
CA ALA A 116 9.98 -7.86 4.54
C ALA A 116 10.69 -6.72 3.79
N GLU A 117 10.72 -6.77 2.46
CA GLU A 117 11.31 -5.70 1.65
C GLU A 117 10.45 -4.43 1.71
N ARG A 118 9.12 -4.55 1.69
CA ARG A 118 8.22 -3.40 1.87
C ARG A 118 8.45 -2.68 3.19
N VAL A 119 8.67 -3.42 4.29
CA VAL A 119 9.01 -2.86 5.60
C VAL A 119 10.38 -2.19 5.57
N ASN A 120 11.38 -2.82 4.94
CA ASN A 120 12.71 -2.23 4.78
C ASN A 120 12.70 -0.95 3.93
N ASP A 121 11.87 -0.89 2.89
CA ASP A 121 11.71 0.29 2.05
C ASP A 121 11.15 1.48 2.85
N ILE A 122 10.16 1.24 3.74
CA ILE A 122 9.63 2.26 4.64
C ILE A 122 10.74 2.75 5.59
N ARG A 123 11.47 1.83 6.21
CA ARG A 123 12.60 2.14 7.11
C ARG A 123 13.67 2.98 6.41
N SER A 124 13.97 2.65 5.16
CA SER A 124 14.94 3.38 4.34
C SER A 124 14.43 4.77 3.95
N ALA A 125 13.14 4.92 3.65
CA ALA A 125 12.50 6.20 3.40
C ALA A 125 12.49 7.09 4.66
N VAL A 126 12.24 6.49 5.84
CA VAL A 126 12.38 7.18 7.14
C VAL A 126 13.83 7.64 7.36
N SER A 127 14.81 6.79 7.04
CA SER A 127 16.24 7.15 7.14
C SER A 127 16.58 8.31 6.20
N TYR A 128 16.10 8.28 4.97
CA TYR A 128 16.30 9.36 4.00
C TYR A 128 15.76 10.70 4.52
N LEU A 129 14.52 10.73 5.04
CA LEU A 129 13.95 11.97 5.59
C LEU A 129 14.63 12.41 6.87
N THR A 130 14.94 11.48 7.78
CA THR A 130 15.64 11.81 9.05
C THR A 130 17.05 12.38 8.80
N GLY A 131 17.73 11.95 7.74
CA GLY A 131 19.05 12.45 7.36
C GLY A 131 19.03 13.86 6.75
N ARG A 132 17.87 14.43 6.43
CA ARG A 132 17.76 15.77 5.86
C ARG A 132 17.87 16.85 6.94
N LYS A 133 18.59 17.93 6.64
CA LYS A 133 18.79 19.06 7.58
C LYS A 133 17.51 19.88 7.81
N ASP A 134 16.60 19.88 6.84
CA ASP A 134 15.33 20.60 6.84
C ASP A 134 14.17 19.81 7.43
N VAL A 135 14.39 18.60 7.99
CA VAL A 135 13.39 17.77 8.66
C VAL A 135 13.55 17.88 10.19
N SER A 136 12.44 18.12 10.89
CA SER A 136 12.37 18.17 12.37
C SER A 136 12.02 16.82 12.99
N ALA A 137 11.02 16.15 12.44
CA ALA A 137 10.51 14.86 12.89
C ALA A 137 9.86 14.11 11.73
N VAL A 138 9.79 12.78 11.79
CA VAL A 138 9.22 11.94 10.73
C VAL A 138 8.02 11.17 11.27
N GLY A 139 6.91 11.23 10.52
CA GLY A 139 5.77 10.34 10.64
C GLY A 139 5.61 9.47 9.39
N THR A 140 4.76 8.46 9.46
CA THR A 140 4.48 7.55 8.36
C THR A 140 2.98 7.44 8.10
N LEU A 141 2.62 7.41 6.82
CA LEU A 141 1.27 7.18 6.32
C LEU A 141 1.26 5.98 5.39
N GLY A 142 0.47 4.97 5.69
CA GLY A 142 0.28 3.82 4.82
C GLY A 142 -1.12 3.76 4.23
N ILE A 143 -1.24 3.45 2.94
CA ILE A 143 -2.52 3.32 2.25
C ILE A 143 -2.69 1.86 1.81
N CYS A 144 -3.84 1.25 2.13
CA CYS A 144 -4.13 -0.15 1.81
C CYS A 144 -3.06 -1.12 2.39
N ALA A 145 -2.42 -1.97 1.59
CA ALA A 145 -1.32 -2.83 2.04
C ALA A 145 -0.14 -2.02 2.60
N GLY A 146 0.12 -0.81 2.05
CA GLY A 146 1.05 0.14 2.64
C GLY A 146 0.73 0.45 4.10
N GLY A 147 -0.56 0.42 4.49
CA GLY A 147 -1.00 0.58 5.88
C GLY A 147 -0.53 -0.55 6.78
N GLY A 148 -0.72 -1.80 6.38
CA GLY A 148 -0.22 -2.96 7.13
C GLY A 148 1.30 -2.93 7.29
N TYR A 149 2.03 -2.63 6.21
CA TYR A 149 3.50 -2.52 6.26
C TYR A 149 3.98 -1.36 7.16
N THR A 150 3.29 -0.22 7.10
CA THR A 150 3.63 0.97 7.90
C THR A 150 3.39 0.72 9.39
N LEU A 151 2.29 0.04 9.75
CA LEU A 151 2.04 -0.35 11.14
C LEU A 151 3.11 -1.33 11.65
N HIS A 152 3.50 -2.32 10.84
CA HIS A 152 4.55 -3.27 11.22
C HIS A 152 5.91 -2.57 11.40
N GLU A 153 6.30 -1.72 10.46
CA GLU A 153 7.57 -1.00 10.54
C GLU A 153 7.64 -0.12 11.79
N ALA A 154 6.56 0.57 12.12
CA ALA A 154 6.50 1.45 13.28
C ALA A 154 6.62 0.72 14.62
N GLN A 155 6.40 -0.59 14.69
CA GLN A 155 6.57 -1.37 15.94
C GLN A 155 7.99 -1.32 16.46
N ASP A 156 8.99 -1.29 15.56
CA ASP A 156 10.40 -1.42 15.91
C ASP A 156 11.26 -0.20 15.51
N ASP A 157 10.69 0.84 14.87
CA ASP A 157 11.44 2.06 14.52
C ASP A 157 11.02 3.29 15.35
N PRO A 158 11.78 3.63 16.40
CA PRO A 158 11.46 4.76 17.28
C PRO A 158 11.67 6.13 16.62
N ARG A 159 12.23 6.21 15.43
CA ARG A 159 12.37 7.44 14.65
C ARG A 159 11.02 7.90 14.09
N VAL A 160 10.10 6.96 13.85
CA VAL A 160 8.71 7.26 13.50
C VAL A 160 7.99 7.80 14.73
N LYS A 161 7.64 9.09 14.73
CA LYS A 161 7.02 9.78 15.87
C LYS A 161 5.51 9.69 15.89
N ALA A 162 4.89 9.44 14.75
CA ALA A 162 3.45 9.26 14.60
C ALA A 162 3.17 8.38 13.39
N VAL A 163 2.22 7.47 13.47
CA VAL A 163 1.83 6.58 12.38
C VAL A 163 0.35 6.73 12.06
N ALA A 164 0.03 6.82 10.76
CA ALA A 164 -1.34 6.84 10.30
C ALA A 164 -1.59 5.86 9.16
N THR A 165 -2.83 5.43 8.99
CA THR A 165 -3.24 4.61 7.84
C THR A 165 -4.54 5.13 7.24
N VAL A 166 -4.70 4.91 5.94
CA VAL A 166 -5.96 5.07 5.23
C VAL A 166 -6.32 3.72 4.61
N VAL A 167 -7.50 3.20 4.96
CA VAL A 167 -8.04 1.90 4.57
C VAL A 167 -6.99 0.78 4.69
N ALA A 168 -6.39 0.63 5.86
CA ALA A 168 -5.36 -0.36 6.11
C ALA A 168 -5.77 -1.75 5.62
N TYR A 169 -4.82 -2.45 4.99
CA TYR A 169 -5.01 -3.80 4.48
C TYR A 169 -3.92 -4.71 5.05
N ASP A 170 -4.32 -5.62 5.93
CA ASP A 170 -3.47 -6.72 6.35
C ASP A 170 -3.41 -7.75 5.22
N ILE A 171 -2.35 -7.66 4.42
CA ILE A 171 -2.15 -8.55 3.26
C ILE A 171 -2.01 -10.00 3.69
N GLY A 172 -1.42 -10.26 4.86
CA GLY A 172 -1.29 -11.59 5.43
C GLY A 172 -2.63 -12.14 5.92
N GLY A 173 -3.36 -11.36 6.69
CA GLY A 173 -4.71 -11.68 7.15
C GLY A 173 -5.67 -11.93 5.99
N ALA A 174 -5.59 -11.11 4.95
CA ALA A 174 -6.38 -11.29 3.73
C ALA A 174 -6.00 -12.57 2.97
N ALA A 175 -4.70 -12.88 2.84
CA ALA A 175 -4.24 -14.12 2.21
C ALA A 175 -4.68 -15.38 2.97
N ARG A 176 -4.73 -15.29 4.32
CA ARG A 176 -5.15 -16.42 5.17
C ARG A 176 -6.66 -16.58 5.28
N ASN A 177 -7.38 -15.49 5.39
CA ASN A 177 -8.79 -15.49 5.82
C ASN A 177 -9.74 -14.78 4.85
N GLY A 178 -9.20 -14.11 3.81
CA GLY A 178 -9.99 -13.29 2.89
C GLY A 178 -10.38 -11.92 3.46
N ILE A 179 -11.27 -11.26 2.74
CA ILE A 179 -11.91 -9.99 3.11
C ILE A 179 -13.43 -10.19 3.24
N ALA A 180 -14.15 -9.17 3.73
CA ALA A 180 -15.60 -9.25 3.83
C ALA A 180 -16.25 -9.50 2.46
N GLY A 181 -17.05 -10.56 2.35
CA GLY A 181 -17.69 -11.02 1.13
C GLY A 181 -16.81 -11.83 0.17
N ALA A 182 -15.56 -12.14 0.59
CA ALA A 182 -14.62 -12.99 -0.15
C ALA A 182 -13.72 -13.76 0.86
N GLU A 183 -14.37 -14.53 1.72
CA GLU A 183 -13.71 -15.30 2.80
C GLU A 183 -12.96 -16.52 2.24
N VAL A 184 -11.84 -16.87 2.87
CA VAL A 184 -10.99 -18.02 2.53
C VAL A 184 -11.27 -19.15 3.51
N THR A 185 -11.76 -20.30 3.01
CA THR A 185 -11.96 -21.49 3.84
C THR A 185 -10.63 -22.21 4.14
N PRO A 186 -10.56 -23.08 5.16
CA PRO A 186 -9.38 -23.88 5.44
C PRO A 186 -8.92 -24.73 4.24
N GLU A 187 -9.87 -25.31 3.49
CA GLU A 187 -9.60 -26.15 2.32
C GLU A 187 -9.01 -25.28 1.17
N MET A 188 -9.57 -24.10 0.97
CA MET A 188 -9.04 -23.13 -0.01
C MET A 188 -7.62 -22.72 0.34
N ARG A 189 -7.37 -22.40 1.61
CA ARG A 189 -6.04 -22.06 2.12
C ARG A 189 -5.04 -23.18 1.89
N GLN A 190 -5.40 -24.42 2.26
CA GLN A 190 -4.53 -25.59 2.05
C GLN A 190 -4.22 -25.82 0.57
N ALA A 191 -5.22 -25.69 -0.30
CA ALA A 191 -5.03 -25.82 -1.74
C ALA A 191 -4.06 -24.74 -2.30
N THR A 192 -4.17 -23.51 -1.80
CA THR A 192 -3.27 -22.42 -2.15
C THR A 192 -1.84 -22.70 -1.69
N MET A 193 -1.66 -23.14 -0.43
CA MET A 193 -0.33 -23.50 0.09
C MET A 193 0.33 -24.63 -0.70
N ASN A 194 -0.43 -25.65 -1.08
CA ASN A 194 0.08 -26.75 -1.91
C ASN A 194 0.52 -26.26 -3.29
N ALA A 195 -0.23 -25.32 -3.90
CA ALA A 195 0.14 -24.73 -5.19
C ALA A 195 1.40 -23.89 -5.08
N ILE A 196 1.57 -23.12 -4.00
CA ILE A 196 2.75 -22.31 -3.74
C ILE A 196 3.98 -23.20 -3.48
N ALA A 197 3.85 -24.24 -2.67
CA ALA A 197 4.94 -25.17 -2.40
C ALA A 197 5.43 -25.86 -3.68
N LYS A 198 4.49 -26.21 -4.57
CA LYS A 198 4.83 -26.73 -5.90
C LYS A 198 5.57 -25.67 -6.74
N GLU A 199 5.09 -24.44 -6.76
CA GLU A 199 5.72 -23.34 -7.51
C GLU A 199 7.16 -23.10 -7.04
N TRP A 200 7.40 -22.98 -5.72
CA TRP A 200 8.75 -22.86 -5.18
C TRP A 200 9.69 -23.98 -5.62
N THR A 201 9.21 -25.24 -5.60
CA THR A 201 10.01 -26.38 -6.04
C THR A 201 10.33 -26.29 -7.54
N GLU A 202 9.39 -25.85 -8.35
CA GLU A 202 9.56 -25.69 -9.79
C GLU A 202 10.48 -24.51 -10.13
N GLU A 203 10.38 -23.40 -9.40
CA GLU A 203 11.27 -22.23 -9.53
C GLU A 203 12.72 -22.60 -9.19
N GLU A 204 12.96 -23.32 -8.07
CA GLU A 204 14.29 -23.84 -7.71
C GLU A 204 14.83 -24.81 -8.75
N GLY A 205 13.96 -25.55 -9.44
CA GLY A 205 14.31 -26.40 -10.58
C GLY A 205 14.60 -25.63 -11.88
N GLY A 206 14.58 -24.29 -11.85
CA GLY A 206 14.89 -23.42 -13.01
C GLY A 206 13.69 -23.09 -13.89
N LYS A 207 12.46 -23.44 -13.47
CA LYS A 207 11.25 -22.99 -14.16
C LYS A 207 11.05 -21.49 -13.95
N LYS A 208 10.59 -20.80 -14.99
CA LYS A 208 10.20 -19.39 -14.86
C LYS A 208 9.05 -19.24 -13.89
N PRO A 209 9.11 -18.25 -12.97
CA PRO A 209 8.04 -17.97 -12.02
C PRO A 209 6.68 -17.73 -12.69
N VAL A 210 5.63 -18.20 -12.06
CA VAL A 210 4.26 -17.91 -12.49
C VAL A 210 3.90 -16.49 -12.08
N VAL A 211 3.69 -15.64 -13.08
CA VAL A 211 3.22 -14.24 -12.91
C VAL A 211 1.74 -14.16 -13.26
N LEU A 212 0.96 -13.62 -12.35
CA LEU A 212 -0.49 -13.51 -12.47
C LEU A 212 -0.91 -12.03 -12.55
N PRO A 213 -2.07 -11.72 -13.18
CA PRO A 213 -2.65 -10.40 -13.08
C PRO A 213 -3.18 -10.17 -11.66
N LEU A 214 -2.94 -8.98 -11.10
CA LEU A 214 -3.49 -8.57 -9.81
C LEU A 214 -5.02 -8.40 -9.90
N LEU A 215 -5.49 -7.81 -10.99
CA LEU A 215 -6.90 -7.65 -11.31
C LEU A 215 -7.20 -8.33 -12.67
N PRO A 216 -8.26 -9.16 -12.77
CA PRO A 216 -8.63 -9.80 -14.02
C PRO A 216 -9.11 -8.79 -15.06
N ASP A 217 -8.96 -9.09 -16.34
CA ASP A 217 -9.57 -8.29 -17.38
C ASP A 217 -11.09 -8.38 -17.33
N LYS A 218 -11.78 -7.30 -17.73
CA LYS A 218 -13.27 -7.27 -17.75
C LYS A 218 -13.90 -8.39 -18.57
N LYS A 219 -13.25 -8.83 -19.65
CA LYS A 219 -13.71 -9.95 -20.49
C LYS A 219 -13.74 -11.29 -19.74
N ASP A 220 -12.93 -11.40 -18.66
CA ASP A 220 -12.83 -12.61 -17.84
C ASP A 220 -13.76 -12.55 -16.61
N TRP A 221 -14.51 -11.45 -16.43
CA TRP A 221 -15.46 -11.33 -15.34
C TRP A 221 -16.63 -12.28 -15.56
N THR A 222 -16.98 -12.98 -14.49
CA THR A 222 -18.26 -13.69 -14.40
C THR A 222 -19.30 -12.75 -13.78
N ASP A 223 -20.56 -13.16 -13.77
CA ASP A 223 -21.63 -12.46 -13.05
C ASP A 223 -21.35 -12.32 -11.54
N LYS A 224 -20.36 -13.04 -11.05
CA LYS A 224 -19.91 -13.06 -9.64
C LYS A 224 -18.78 -12.09 -9.34
N ALA A 225 -18.32 -11.26 -10.29
CA ALA A 225 -17.33 -10.24 -9.97
C ALA A 225 -17.90 -9.30 -8.90
N ASP A 226 -17.24 -9.31 -7.71
CA ASP A 226 -17.69 -8.56 -6.55
C ASP A 226 -17.44 -7.05 -6.69
N ALA A 227 -18.06 -6.26 -5.80
CA ALA A 227 -17.97 -4.81 -5.84
C ALA A 227 -16.55 -4.30 -5.60
N PHE A 228 -15.77 -4.98 -4.75
CA PHE A 228 -14.38 -4.62 -4.47
C PHE A 228 -13.52 -4.74 -5.73
N THR A 229 -13.61 -5.88 -6.44
CA THR A 229 -12.92 -6.13 -7.70
C THR A 229 -13.29 -5.11 -8.78
N LYS A 230 -14.59 -4.81 -8.93
CA LYS A 230 -15.08 -3.83 -9.93
C LYS A 230 -14.53 -2.43 -9.63
N GLU A 231 -14.54 -2.02 -8.37
CA GLU A 231 -14.04 -0.71 -7.97
C GLU A 231 -12.52 -0.62 -8.05
N ALA A 232 -11.79 -1.69 -7.68
CA ALA A 232 -10.35 -1.80 -7.88
C ALA A 232 -9.97 -1.65 -9.35
N TYR A 233 -10.68 -2.34 -10.24
CA TYR A 233 -10.44 -2.24 -11.67
C TYR A 233 -10.66 -0.81 -12.18
N SER A 234 -11.77 -0.18 -11.76
CA SER A 234 -12.06 1.22 -12.11
C SER A 234 -10.92 2.16 -11.71
N TYR A 235 -10.31 1.94 -10.55
CA TYR A 235 -9.17 2.76 -10.13
C TYR A 235 -7.89 2.42 -10.89
N TYR A 236 -7.46 1.15 -10.89
CA TYR A 236 -6.13 0.78 -11.38
C TYR A 236 -6.02 0.60 -12.89
N ARG A 237 -7.14 0.30 -13.58
CA ARG A 237 -7.14 -0.11 -14.99
C ARG A 237 -7.87 0.85 -15.92
N GLU A 238 -8.60 1.82 -15.38
CA GLU A 238 -9.30 2.85 -16.14
C GLU A 238 -8.69 4.23 -15.89
N ALA A 239 -9.18 5.25 -16.59
CA ALA A 239 -8.66 6.62 -16.53
C ALA A 239 -8.68 7.26 -15.13
N ARG A 240 -9.41 6.64 -14.18
CA ARG A 240 -9.57 7.16 -12.81
C ARG A 240 -8.23 7.28 -12.06
N GLY A 241 -7.37 6.27 -12.14
CA GLY A 241 -6.10 6.25 -11.40
C GLY A 241 -5.07 5.30 -12.02
N SER A 242 -5.29 4.83 -13.27
CA SER A 242 -4.32 3.98 -13.95
C SER A 242 -3.01 4.75 -14.20
N HIS A 243 -1.89 4.04 -14.10
CA HIS A 243 -0.58 4.60 -14.39
C HIS A 243 0.28 3.56 -15.12
N PRO A 244 1.07 3.94 -16.14
CA PRO A 244 1.86 2.99 -16.94
C PRO A 244 2.89 2.20 -16.12
N ASN A 245 3.38 2.75 -15.02
CA ASN A 245 4.32 2.07 -14.13
C ASN A 245 3.64 1.04 -13.19
N ALA A 246 2.29 1.05 -13.08
CA ALA A 246 1.52 0.05 -12.33
C ALA A 246 1.13 -1.09 -13.27
N THR A 247 1.90 -2.19 -13.25
CA THR A 247 1.88 -3.26 -14.25
C THR A 247 0.67 -4.19 -14.14
N ASN A 248 -0.06 -4.18 -13.03
CA ASN A 248 -1.14 -5.14 -12.70
C ASN A 248 -0.64 -6.60 -12.65
N LYS A 249 0.55 -6.83 -12.16
CA LYS A 249 1.17 -8.17 -12.08
C LYS A 249 1.66 -8.46 -10.68
N PHE A 250 1.74 -9.74 -10.34
CA PHE A 250 2.44 -10.23 -9.16
C PHE A 250 2.91 -11.67 -9.36
N HIS A 251 3.91 -12.11 -8.62
CA HIS A 251 4.39 -13.48 -8.60
C HIS A 251 3.51 -14.34 -7.69
N LEU A 252 3.14 -15.55 -8.14
CA LEU A 252 2.37 -16.49 -7.34
C LEU A 252 3.07 -16.83 -6.01
N SER A 253 4.39 -16.97 -6.02
CA SER A 253 5.22 -17.23 -4.84
C SER A 253 5.11 -16.13 -3.77
N SER A 254 4.75 -14.88 -4.12
CA SER A 254 4.49 -13.80 -3.17
C SER A 254 3.36 -14.14 -2.17
N ILE A 255 2.37 -14.93 -2.59
CA ILE A 255 1.24 -15.30 -1.72
C ILE A 255 1.72 -16.12 -0.52
N GLY A 256 2.74 -16.96 -0.69
CA GLY A 256 3.34 -17.69 0.43
C GLY A 256 3.97 -16.77 1.47
N LEU A 257 4.65 -15.71 1.02
CA LEU A 257 5.21 -14.69 1.90
C LEU A 257 4.11 -13.90 2.60
N HIS A 258 3.02 -13.59 1.89
CA HIS A 258 1.85 -12.93 2.52
C HIS A 258 1.25 -13.81 3.61
N MET A 259 1.02 -15.11 3.35
CA MET A 259 0.44 -16.02 4.33
C MET A 259 1.27 -16.15 5.62
N ALA A 260 2.59 -15.98 5.53
CA ALA A 260 3.51 -16.01 6.66
C ALA A 260 3.65 -14.65 7.37
N TYR A 261 2.98 -13.59 6.89
CA TYR A 261 3.13 -12.23 7.39
C TYR A 261 1.99 -11.83 8.32
N TYR A 262 2.32 -11.25 9.48
CA TYR A 262 1.39 -10.87 10.55
C TYR A 262 1.67 -9.41 10.97
N PRO A 263 1.27 -8.41 10.18
CA PRO A 263 1.64 -7.01 10.43
C PRO A 263 1.01 -6.40 11.68
N LEU A 264 -0.11 -6.97 12.14
CA LEU A 264 -0.85 -6.44 13.29
C LEU A 264 -0.48 -7.12 14.62
N ASP A 265 0.40 -8.11 14.58
CA ASP A 265 0.97 -8.65 15.83
C ASP A 265 1.90 -7.59 16.45
N HIS A 266 1.89 -7.48 17.77
CA HIS A 266 2.73 -6.53 18.51
C HIS A 266 2.41 -5.04 18.29
N MET A 267 1.17 -4.69 17.97
CA MET A 267 0.72 -3.30 17.85
C MET A 267 0.95 -2.49 19.13
N GLU A 268 1.00 -3.14 20.30
CA GLU A 268 1.30 -2.53 21.60
C GLU A 268 2.69 -1.87 21.65
N LYS A 269 3.66 -2.33 20.84
CA LYS A 269 5.02 -1.76 20.78
C LYS A 269 5.06 -0.34 20.17
N ILE A 270 4.03 0.08 19.46
CA ILE A 270 3.98 1.44 18.91
C ILE A 270 3.84 2.46 20.03
N SER A 271 3.10 2.13 21.10
CA SER A 271 2.93 3.01 22.26
C SER A 271 4.29 3.37 22.89
N PRO A 272 4.46 4.63 23.39
CA PRO A 272 3.50 5.71 23.51
C PRO A 272 3.37 6.60 22.25
N ARG A 273 3.83 6.16 21.09
CA ARG A 273 3.70 6.91 19.84
C ARG A 273 2.26 6.78 19.31
N PRO A 274 1.67 7.90 18.81
CA PRO A 274 0.28 7.92 18.41
C PRO A 274 0.01 7.16 17.12
N VAL A 275 -1.15 6.48 17.07
CA VAL A 275 -1.68 5.77 15.92
C VAL A 275 -3.01 6.36 15.49
N LEU A 276 -3.14 6.72 14.20
CA LEU A 276 -4.41 7.14 13.59
C LEU A 276 -4.79 6.15 12.48
N LEU A 277 -5.96 5.55 12.60
CA LEU A 277 -6.53 4.63 11.63
C LEU A 277 -7.76 5.27 10.99
N ILE A 278 -7.74 5.46 9.66
CA ILE A 278 -8.88 5.99 8.90
C ILE A 278 -9.38 4.88 7.97
N ALA A 279 -10.66 4.54 8.07
CA ALA A 279 -11.27 3.48 7.28
C ALA A 279 -12.64 3.90 6.73
N GLY A 280 -13.03 3.37 5.58
CA GLY A 280 -14.36 3.58 5.05
C GLY A 280 -15.38 2.64 5.70
N GLU A 281 -16.57 3.15 6.02
CA GLU A 281 -17.67 2.35 6.58
C GLU A 281 -18.07 1.18 5.68
N LYS A 282 -18.04 1.38 4.35
CA LYS A 282 -18.37 0.36 3.34
C LYS A 282 -17.14 -0.36 2.78
N ALA A 283 -15.96 -0.13 3.37
CA ALA A 283 -14.74 -0.81 2.92
C ALA A 283 -14.75 -2.26 3.40
N GLN A 284 -14.58 -3.21 2.50
CA GLN A 284 -14.44 -4.65 2.82
C GLN A 284 -13.23 -4.94 3.72
N THR A 285 -12.33 -3.99 3.84
CA THR A 285 -11.11 -4.04 4.64
C THR A 285 -11.24 -3.34 5.99
N LEU A 286 -12.42 -2.80 6.35
CA LEU A 286 -12.67 -2.10 7.62
C LEU A 286 -12.20 -2.91 8.83
N LYS A 287 -12.43 -4.23 8.80
CA LYS A 287 -12.03 -5.16 9.87
C LYS A 287 -10.55 -5.05 10.25
N PHE A 288 -9.66 -4.80 9.29
CA PHE A 288 -8.22 -4.72 9.58
C PHE A 288 -7.86 -3.45 10.36
N SER A 289 -8.55 -2.33 10.09
CA SER A 289 -8.39 -1.12 10.88
C SER A 289 -8.99 -1.27 12.28
N GLN A 290 -10.11 -1.98 12.41
CA GLN A 290 -10.71 -2.29 13.71
C GLN A 290 -9.78 -3.20 14.53
N GLU A 291 -9.25 -4.27 13.95
CA GLU A 291 -8.32 -5.17 14.60
C GLU A 291 -7.02 -4.46 15.01
N ALA A 292 -6.47 -3.62 14.15
CA ALA A 292 -5.31 -2.79 14.48
C ALA A 292 -5.59 -1.85 15.66
N TYR A 293 -6.79 -1.23 15.70
CA TYR A 293 -7.22 -0.38 16.80
C TYR A 293 -7.37 -1.16 18.11
N GLU A 294 -7.96 -2.33 18.08
CA GLU A 294 -8.14 -3.18 19.27
C GLU A 294 -6.78 -3.59 19.88
N ARG A 295 -5.82 -3.95 19.04
CA ARG A 295 -4.49 -4.39 19.48
C ARG A 295 -3.53 -3.25 19.89
N ALA A 296 -3.70 -2.06 19.33
CA ALA A 296 -2.88 -0.91 19.68
C ALA A 296 -3.16 -0.41 21.11
N GLN A 297 -2.14 0.17 21.74
CA GLN A 297 -2.26 0.89 23.02
C GLN A 297 -2.39 2.41 22.77
N GLU A 298 -2.82 3.15 23.79
CA GLU A 298 -2.91 4.61 23.72
C GLU A 298 -1.54 5.28 23.48
N PRO A 299 -1.52 6.42 22.79
CA PRO A 299 -2.65 7.14 22.18
C PRO A 299 -3.03 6.58 20.81
N LYS A 300 -4.29 6.25 20.61
CA LYS A 300 -4.83 5.69 19.36
C LYS A 300 -6.16 6.32 18.98
N GLU A 301 -6.43 6.36 17.68
CA GLU A 301 -7.71 6.85 17.16
C GLU A 301 -8.15 6.04 15.95
N LEU A 302 -9.43 5.68 15.88
CA LEU A 302 -10.07 5.09 14.71
C LEU A 302 -11.15 6.04 14.19
N VAL A 303 -11.06 6.42 12.93
CA VAL A 303 -12.04 7.23 12.22
C VAL A 303 -12.70 6.37 11.15
N VAL A 304 -13.99 6.10 11.30
CA VAL A 304 -14.78 5.39 10.28
C VAL A 304 -15.55 6.44 9.47
N VAL A 305 -15.23 6.53 8.18
CA VAL A 305 -15.79 7.53 7.26
C VAL A 305 -17.10 7.02 6.68
N PRO A 306 -18.24 7.68 6.97
CA PRO A 306 -19.55 7.22 6.51
C PRO A 306 -19.65 7.12 5.00
N GLY A 307 -20.24 6.03 4.50
CA GLY A 307 -20.51 5.79 3.10
C GLY A 307 -19.30 5.51 2.21
N ALA A 308 -18.07 5.68 2.71
CA ALA A 308 -16.86 5.48 1.94
C ALA A 308 -16.54 3.99 1.73
N THR A 309 -16.20 3.63 0.49
CA THR A 309 -15.65 2.32 0.13
C THR A 309 -14.13 2.35 0.21
N HIS A 310 -13.47 1.19 0.03
CA HIS A 310 -12.01 1.10 0.06
C HIS A 310 -11.35 2.03 -0.99
N PHE A 311 -11.77 1.93 -2.24
CA PHE A 311 -11.16 2.68 -3.34
C PHE A 311 -11.69 4.11 -3.49
N ALA A 312 -12.86 4.42 -2.92
CA ALA A 312 -13.33 5.80 -2.84
C ALA A 312 -12.38 6.69 -2.00
N MET A 313 -11.74 6.09 -1.00
CA MET A 313 -10.75 6.74 -0.15
C MET A 313 -9.42 7.03 -0.87
N TYR A 314 -9.22 6.52 -2.09
CA TYR A 314 -7.96 6.71 -2.82
C TYR A 314 -7.89 8.06 -3.53
N ASP A 315 -8.99 8.53 -4.11
CA ASP A 315 -8.98 9.67 -5.03
C ASP A 315 -10.24 10.54 -5.01
N LYS A 316 -11.37 10.06 -4.45
CA LYS A 316 -12.61 10.84 -4.47
C LYS A 316 -12.49 12.03 -3.50
N PRO A 317 -12.61 13.29 -4.00
CA PRO A 317 -12.36 14.48 -3.20
C PRO A 317 -13.23 14.58 -1.96
N GLU A 318 -14.48 14.10 -2.00
CA GLU A 318 -15.42 14.10 -0.88
C GLU A 318 -14.93 13.28 0.32
N PHE A 319 -14.03 12.30 0.10
CA PHE A 319 -13.41 11.49 1.15
C PHE A 319 -11.95 11.88 1.39
N VAL A 320 -11.18 12.16 0.31
CA VAL A 320 -9.76 12.52 0.45
C VAL A 320 -9.58 13.83 1.19
N SER A 321 -10.37 14.87 0.88
CA SER A 321 -10.19 16.18 1.50
C SER A 321 -10.38 16.17 3.02
N PRO A 322 -11.46 15.58 3.60
CA PRO A 322 -11.59 15.43 5.05
C PRO A 322 -10.48 14.57 5.67
N ASN A 323 -10.02 13.52 4.97
CA ASN A 323 -8.93 12.70 5.48
C ASN A 323 -7.62 13.49 5.57
N ILE A 324 -7.31 14.32 4.57
CA ILE A 324 -6.12 15.20 4.58
C ILE A 324 -6.20 16.19 5.74
N GLU A 325 -7.35 16.78 6.02
CA GLU A 325 -7.52 17.66 7.19
C GLU A 325 -7.24 16.90 8.48
N LYS A 326 -7.84 15.72 8.65
CA LYS A 326 -7.63 14.89 9.84
C LYS A 326 -6.16 14.48 10.01
N LEU A 327 -5.51 14.05 8.93
CA LEU A 327 -4.09 13.69 8.92
C LEU A 327 -3.21 14.90 9.23
N SER A 328 -3.52 16.08 8.67
CA SER A 328 -2.74 17.29 8.92
C SER A 328 -2.81 17.74 10.39
N ILE A 329 -3.97 17.66 11.01
CA ILE A 329 -4.16 17.94 12.45
C ILE A 329 -3.37 16.93 13.28
N PHE A 330 -3.48 15.64 12.95
CA PHE A 330 -2.79 14.57 13.67
C PHE A 330 -1.28 14.73 13.59
N PHE A 331 -0.71 14.79 12.38
CA PHE A 331 0.73 14.95 12.21
C PHE A 331 1.24 16.29 12.75
N GLY A 332 0.47 17.39 12.59
CA GLY A 332 0.81 18.69 13.16
C GLY A 332 0.95 18.65 14.67
N LYS A 333 0.03 17.97 15.36
CA LYS A 333 0.07 17.79 16.82
C LYS A 333 1.30 17.04 17.31
N TYR A 334 1.75 16.03 16.58
CA TYR A 334 2.75 15.09 17.08
C TYR A 334 4.14 15.22 16.45
N LEU A 335 4.27 15.92 15.32
CA LEU A 335 5.56 16.11 14.63
C LEU A 335 6.12 17.55 14.77
N SER A 336 5.33 18.52 15.27
CA SER A 336 5.76 19.92 15.41
C SER A 336 6.26 20.27 16.83
N LYS A 337 6.60 19.27 17.64
CA LYS A 337 7.13 19.44 18.99
C LYS A 337 8.64 19.49 19.01
#